data_9e8e67c294da7cdca869428d7001f088
#
_entry.id   9e8e67c294da7cdca869428d7001f088
#
_cell.length_a   1.000
_cell.length_b   1.000
_cell.length_c   1.000
_cell.angle_alpha   90.00
_cell.angle_beta   90.00
_cell.angle_gamma   90.00
#
_symmetry.space_group_name_H-M   'P 1'
#
loop_
_entity.id
_entity.type
_entity.pdbx_description
1 polymer ?
#
loop_
_entity_poly.entity_id
_entity_poly.type
_entity_poly.pdbx_seq_one_letter_code
_entity_poly.pdbx_strand_id
1 'polypeptide(L)' 'MSPATPQTRELAARESDGVRVLLLWHPDRDALTVSVEDDRLGDQFQLSVAPDRALDAFYHPFAYAA' A
#
# COMPACT_ATOMS: atom_id res chain seq x y z
N MET A 1 24.47 -15.10 3.87
CA MET A 1 24.29 -13.76 3.45
C MET A 1 23.00 -13.56 2.69
N SER A 2 22.28 -12.55 2.99
CA SER A 2 21.01 -12.37 2.31
C SER A 2 21.22 -11.96 0.86
N PRO A 3 20.34 -12.38 -0.02
CA PRO A 3 20.44 -12.02 -1.41
C PRO A 3 20.28 -10.52 -1.60
N ALA A 4 20.77 -10.02 -2.71
CA ALA A 4 20.65 -8.63 -3.04
C ALA A 4 19.24 -8.30 -3.58
N THR A 5 18.22 -8.88 -2.99
CA THR A 5 16.85 -8.63 -3.41
C THR A 5 16.40 -7.30 -2.85
N PRO A 6 15.93 -6.38 -3.68
CA PRO A 6 15.40 -5.13 -3.18
C PRO A 6 14.23 -5.39 -2.24
N GLN A 7 14.20 -4.65 -1.15
CA GLN A 7 13.17 -4.83 -0.15
C GLN A 7 12.10 -3.78 -0.29
N THR A 8 10.86 -4.23 -0.30
CA THR A 8 9.73 -3.33 -0.20
C THR A 8 9.79 -2.62 1.15
N ARG A 9 9.63 -1.32 1.14
CA ARG A 9 9.67 -0.52 2.36
C ARG A 9 8.29 0.01 2.70
N GLU A 10 7.92 -0.14 3.97
CA GLU A 10 6.69 0.45 4.46
C GLU A 10 6.98 1.90 4.81
N LEU A 11 6.37 2.82 4.09
CA LEU A 11 6.55 4.24 4.32
C LEU A 11 5.54 4.80 5.30
N ALA A 12 4.34 4.24 5.34
CA ALA A 12 3.29 4.67 6.24
C ALA A 12 2.29 3.55 6.43
N ALA A 13 1.61 3.57 7.56
CA ALA A 13 0.58 2.59 7.86
C ALA A 13 -0.49 3.25 8.70
N ARG A 14 -1.73 2.83 8.49
CA ARG A 14 -2.83 3.24 9.36
C ARG A 14 -3.82 2.09 9.48
N GLU A 15 -4.54 2.09 10.58
CA GLU A 15 -5.55 1.08 10.84
C GLU A 15 -6.74 1.74 11.52
N SER A 16 -7.94 1.43 11.03
CA SER A 16 -9.16 1.99 11.58
C SER A 16 -10.32 1.07 11.23
N ASP A 17 -11.12 0.73 12.21
CA ASP A 17 -12.36 -0.03 12.03
C ASP A 17 -12.16 -1.34 11.28
N GLY A 18 -11.05 -2.03 11.55
CA GLY A 18 -10.77 -3.32 10.94
C GLY A 18 -10.17 -3.23 9.54
N VAL A 19 -9.82 -2.05 9.10
CA VAL A 19 -9.18 -1.83 7.80
C VAL A 19 -7.75 -1.36 8.04
N ARG A 20 -6.79 -2.09 7.47
CA ARG A 20 -5.38 -1.70 7.52
C ARG A 20 -4.94 -1.24 6.15
N VAL A 21 -4.28 -0.07 6.10
CA VAL A 21 -3.78 0.50 4.86
C VAL A 21 -2.28 0.74 5.00
N LEU A 22 -1.52 0.23 4.07
CA LEU A 22 -0.07 0.39 4.04
C LEU A 22 0.35 1.12 2.77
N LEU A 23 1.29 2.05 2.91
CA LEU A 23 1.93 2.68 1.76
C LEU A 23 3.31 2.06 1.63
N LEU A 24 3.55 1.39 0.52
CA LEU A 24 4.75 0.61 0.28
C LEU A 24 5.55 1.19 -0.87
N TRP A 25 6.88 1.21 -0.72
CA TRP A 25 7.78 1.64 -1.79
C TRP A 25 8.63 0.46 -2.23
N HIS A 26 8.77 0.32 -3.54
CA HIS A 26 9.54 -0.74 -4.16
C HIS A 26 10.78 -0.13 -4.82
N PRO A 27 11.94 -0.18 -4.15
CA PRO A 27 13.14 0.50 -4.65
C PRO A 27 13.61 0.01 -6.02
N ASP A 28 13.41 -1.27 -6.31
CA ASP A 28 13.84 -1.87 -7.57
C ASP A 28 13.10 -1.32 -8.78
N ARG A 29 11.91 -0.78 -8.56
CA ARG A 29 11.06 -0.29 -9.65
C ARG A 29 10.71 1.19 -9.49
N ASP A 30 11.16 1.79 -8.40
CA ASP A 30 10.80 3.16 -8.03
C ASP A 30 9.27 3.33 -8.11
N ALA A 31 8.56 2.38 -7.54
CA ALA A 31 7.11 2.32 -7.61
C ALA A 31 6.50 2.34 -6.20
N LEU A 32 5.29 2.85 -6.11
CA LEU A 32 4.53 2.89 -4.86
C LEU A 32 3.29 2.04 -4.98
N THR A 33 2.95 1.38 -3.88
CA THR A 33 1.76 0.54 -3.78
C THR A 33 1.01 0.89 -2.51
N VAL A 34 -0.31 0.98 -2.61
CA VAL A 34 -1.18 1.05 -1.44
C VAL A 34 -1.79 -0.33 -1.27
N SER A 35 -1.53 -0.94 -0.12
CA SER A 35 -2.05 -2.26 0.21
C SER A 35 -3.16 -2.11 1.24
N VAL A 36 -4.29 -2.74 1.00
CA VAL A 36 -5.47 -2.64 1.86
C VAL A 36 -5.89 -4.04 2.31
N GLU A 37 -6.05 -4.20 3.62
CA GLU A 37 -6.59 -5.42 4.21
C GLU A 37 -7.84 -5.04 4.99
N ASP A 38 -8.98 -5.61 4.64
CA ASP A 38 -10.25 -5.37 5.31
C ASP A 38 -10.64 -6.63 6.08
N ASP A 39 -10.38 -6.64 7.38
CA ASP A 39 -10.67 -7.78 8.22
C ASP A 39 -12.16 -8.02 8.42
N ARG A 40 -12.96 -6.99 8.23
CA ARG A 40 -14.41 -7.11 8.40
C ARG A 40 -15.03 -8.00 7.31
N LEU A 41 -14.46 -7.91 6.10
CA LEU A 41 -14.97 -8.65 4.95
C LEU A 41 -14.04 -9.75 4.49
N GLY A 42 -12.85 -9.82 5.08
CA GLY A 42 -11.84 -10.77 4.64
C GLY A 42 -11.24 -10.45 3.28
N ASP A 43 -11.36 -9.20 2.85
CA ASP A 43 -10.85 -8.77 1.55
C ASP A 43 -9.49 -8.12 1.67
N GLN A 44 -8.69 -8.25 0.61
CA GLN A 44 -7.45 -7.52 0.50
C GLN A 44 -7.20 -7.18 -0.96
N PHE A 45 -6.59 -6.03 -1.20
CA PHE A 45 -6.22 -5.62 -2.54
C PHE A 45 -5.05 -4.66 -2.49
N GLN A 46 -4.42 -4.45 -3.66
CA GLN A 46 -3.29 -3.55 -3.80
C GLN A 46 -3.50 -2.65 -5.00
N LEU A 47 -3.02 -1.42 -4.86
CA LEU A 47 -3.13 -0.41 -5.91
C LEU A 47 -1.74 0.11 -6.23
N SER A 48 -1.37 0.10 -7.50
CA SER A 48 -0.16 0.80 -7.95
C SER A 48 -0.50 2.27 -8.11
N VAL A 49 0.29 3.14 -7.49
CA VAL A 49 -0.03 4.56 -7.48
C VAL A 49 1.17 5.39 -7.91
N ALA A 50 0.91 6.51 -8.56
CA ALA A 50 1.94 7.48 -8.89
C ALA A 50 2.33 8.27 -7.64
N PRO A 51 3.59 8.75 -7.55
CA PRO A 51 4.03 9.47 -6.36
C PRO A 51 3.17 10.68 -6.00
N ASP A 52 2.66 11.39 -6.98
CA ASP A 52 1.82 12.57 -6.74
C ASP A 52 0.41 12.21 -6.26
N ARG A 53 0.04 10.92 -6.35
CA ARG A 53 -1.26 10.45 -5.90
C ARG A 53 -1.16 9.53 -4.69
N ALA A 54 0.05 9.27 -4.21
CA ALA A 54 0.27 8.24 -3.19
C ALA A 54 -0.49 8.53 -1.90
N LEU A 55 -0.41 9.75 -1.40
CA LEU A 55 -1.10 10.09 -0.14
C LEU A 55 -2.60 10.10 -0.31
N ASP A 56 -3.08 10.57 -1.44
CA ASP A 56 -4.52 10.56 -1.69
C ASP A 56 -5.06 9.13 -1.72
N ALA A 57 -4.37 8.23 -2.40
CA ALA A 57 -4.76 6.82 -2.43
C ALA A 57 -4.63 6.17 -1.06
N PHE A 58 -3.61 6.56 -0.28
CA PHE A 58 -3.41 6.02 1.06
C PHE A 58 -4.57 6.38 1.98
N TYR A 59 -5.10 7.59 1.88
CA TYR A 59 -6.21 8.02 2.72
C TYR A 59 -7.57 7.65 2.14
N HIS A 60 -7.66 7.43 0.84
CA HIS A 60 -8.93 7.13 0.17
C HIS A 60 -8.79 5.96 -0.80
N PRO A 61 -8.31 4.79 -0.32
CA PRO A 61 -8.00 3.68 -1.22
C PRO A 61 -9.22 3.14 -1.95
N PHE A 62 -10.37 3.17 -1.32
CA PHE A 62 -11.57 2.61 -1.95
C PHE A 62 -12.05 3.45 -3.13
N ALA A 63 -11.71 4.73 -3.16
CA ALA A 63 -12.03 5.57 -4.30
C ALA A 63 -11.21 5.17 -5.53
N TYR A 64 -10.00 4.64 -5.31
CA TYR A 64 -9.13 4.20 -6.40
C TYR A 64 -9.42 2.79 -6.85
N ALA A 65 -10.03 1.98 -5.98
CA ALA A 65 -10.34 0.60 -6.29
C ALA A 65 -11.65 0.45 -7.06
N ALA A 66 -12.46 1.48 -7.08
CA ALA A 66 -13.77 1.43 -7.72
C ALA A 66 -13.70 1.30 -9.24
#